data_43811410f2c7c0e06f08c39056ae5d42
#
_entry.id   43811410f2c7c0e06f08c39056ae5d42
#
_cell.length_a   1.000
_cell.length_b   1.000
_cell.length_c   1.000
_cell.angle_alpha   90.00
_cell.angle_beta   90.00
_cell.angle_gamma   90.00
#
_symmetry.space_group_name_H-M   'P 1'
#
loop_
_entity.id
_entity.type
_entity.pdbx_description
1 polymer ?
#
loop_
_entity_poly.entity_id
_entity_poly.type
_entity_poly.pdbx_seq_one_letter_code
_entity_poly.pdbx_strand_id
1 'polypeptide(L)'
;MTWNDHTVICTYRVKPGAREAFLTLLRKHWPALRDAGLATATPALHFEAVVGGDSRHNETGTTFVEIFSWSGPEASQVAHNMPAVMAVWEPMGALVEARDERPGMEFPSYRPLDLDA
;
A
#
# COMPACT_ATOMS: atom_id res chain seq x y z
N MET A 1 3.56 -15.62 14.73
CA MET A 1 2.62 -14.95 13.83
C MET A 1 3.39 -14.07 12.87
N THR A 2 3.06 -14.12 11.60
CA THR A 2 3.78 -13.39 10.56
C THR A 2 3.40 -11.91 10.49
N TRP A 3 2.21 -11.55 10.95
CA TRP A 3 1.72 -10.17 10.98
C TRP A 3 1.85 -9.60 12.39
N ASN A 4 2.24 -8.33 12.50
CA ASN A 4 2.42 -7.66 13.80
C ASN A 4 1.41 -6.52 13.99
N ASP A 5 1.52 -5.78 15.09
CA ASP A 5 0.62 -4.68 15.44
C ASP A 5 0.82 -3.43 14.58
N HIS A 6 1.77 -3.47 13.65
CA HIS A 6 2.07 -2.38 12.73
C HIS A 6 1.79 -2.81 11.30
N THR A 7 0.75 -3.61 11.10
CA THR A 7 0.32 -4.05 9.78
C THR A 7 -0.52 -2.97 9.14
N VAL A 8 -0.16 -2.59 7.92
CA VAL A 8 -0.84 -1.53 7.18
C VAL A 8 -1.59 -2.13 6.00
N ILE A 9 -2.80 -1.65 5.79
CA ILE A 9 -3.60 -1.98 4.61
C ILE A 9 -3.63 -0.74 3.75
N CYS A 10 -2.82 -0.76 2.69
CA CYS A 10 -2.68 0.37 1.79
C CYS A 10 -3.73 0.28 0.68
N THR A 11 -4.42 1.38 0.41
CA THR A 11 -5.32 1.48 -0.73
C THR A 11 -4.77 2.53 -1.68
N TYR A 12 -4.66 2.19 -2.96
CA TYR A 12 -4.15 3.07 -4.01
C TYR A 12 -5.22 3.22 -5.09
N ARG A 13 -5.70 4.45 -5.28
CA ARG A 13 -6.69 4.77 -6.33
C ARG A 13 -5.94 5.37 -7.51
N VAL A 14 -5.67 4.52 -8.50
CA VAL A 14 -4.77 4.82 -9.61
C VAL A 14 -5.55 5.51 -10.73
N LYS A 15 -4.95 6.56 -11.31
CA LYS A 15 -5.54 7.31 -12.41
C LYS A 15 -5.80 6.42 -13.62
N PRO A 16 -6.87 6.70 -14.40
CA PRO A 16 -7.07 6.00 -15.67
C PRO A 16 -5.84 6.10 -16.56
N GLY A 17 -5.44 4.98 -17.15
CA GLY A 17 -4.26 4.91 -18.01
C GLY A 17 -2.93 4.78 -17.29
N ALA A 18 -2.90 4.87 -15.96
CA ALA A 18 -1.65 4.79 -15.18
C ALA A 18 -1.38 3.43 -14.57
N ARG A 19 -2.22 2.43 -14.85
CA ARG A 19 -2.15 1.12 -14.22
C ARG A 19 -0.76 0.48 -14.33
N GLU A 20 -0.20 0.38 -15.52
CA GLU A 20 1.07 -0.32 -15.73
C GLU A 20 2.25 0.44 -15.13
N ALA A 21 2.23 1.77 -15.23
CA ALA A 21 3.25 2.60 -14.58
C ALA A 21 3.22 2.43 -13.06
N PHE A 22 2.01 2.36 -12.48
CA PHE A 22 1.87 2.17 -11.04
C PHE A 22 2.34 0.77 -10.61
N LEU A 23 2.01 -0.27 -11.36
CA LEU A 23 2.44 -1.63 -11.04
C LEU A 23 3.96 -1.75 -11.05
N THR A 24 4.64 -1.05 -11.96
CA THR A 24 6.10 -1.03 -11.99
C THR A 24 6.68 -0.50 -10.68
N LEU A 25 6.07 0.56 -10.13
CA LEU A 25 6.48 1.13 -8.84
C LEU A 25 6.07 0.23 -7.68
N LEU A 26 4.89 -0.34 -7.72
CA LEU A 26 4.39 -1.21 -6.66
C LEU A 26 5.28 -2.44 -6.47
N ARG A 27 5.81 -2.99 -7.56
CA ARG A 27 6.76 -4.11 -7.49
C ARG A 27 8.03 -3.75 -6.73
N LYS A 28 8.41 -2.48 -6.72
CA LYS A 28 9.63 -2.00 -6.04
C LYS A 28 9.35 -1.58 -4.60
N HIS A 29 8.11 -1.39 -4.22
CA HIS A 29 7.73 -0.75 -2.97
C HIS A 29 8.12 -1.57 -1.75
N TRP A 30 7.53 -2.75 -1.57
CA TRP A 30 7.84 -3.58 -0.41
C TRP A 30 9.31 -4.02 -0.39
N PRO A 31 9.93 -4.44 -1.51
CA PRO A 31 11.35 -4.77 -1.49
C PRO A 31 12.25 -3.62 -1.02
N ALA A 32 11.93 -2.38 -1.39
CA ALA A 32 12.69 -1.22 -0.92
C ALA A 32 12.57 -1.06 0.60
N LEU A 33 11.38 -1.25 1.15
CA LEU A 33 11.15 -1.18 2.59
C LEU A 33 11.85 -2.33 3.33
N ARG A 34 11.73 -3.54 2.81
CA ARG A 34 12.39 -4.73 3.37
C ARG A 34 13.90 -4.56 3.41
N ASP A 35 14.48 -4.14 2.30
CA ASP A 35 15.94 -3.99 2.18
C ASP A 35 16.47 -2.89 3.09
N ALA A 36 15.65 -1.90 3.40
CA ALA A 36 15.98 -0.84 4.35
C ALA A 36 15.77 -1.25 5.82
N GLY A 37 15.27 -2.46 6.07
CA GLY A 37 14.96 -2.94 7.42
C GLY A 37 13.70 -2.35 8.02
N LEU A 38 12.83 -1.74 7.20
CA LEU A 38 11.63 -1.04 7.66
C LEU A 38 10.37 -1.89 7.60
N ALA A 39 10.36 -2.94 6.79
CA ALA A 39 9.27 -3.91 6.72
C ALA A 39 9.75 -5.27 7.22
N THR A 40 8.83 -6.07 7.76
CA THR A 40 9.16 -7.44 8.16
C THR A 40 9.45 -8.30 6.94
N ALA A 41 10.01 -9.50 7.16
CA ALA A 41 10.32 -10.44 6.09
C ALA A 41 9.07 -11.11 5.49
N THR A 42 7.91 -10.94 6.11
CA THR A 42 6.65 -11.47 5.57
C THR A 42 6.33 -10.74 4.26
N PRO A 43 6.27 -11.45 3.12
CA PRO A 43 6.01 -10.80 1.84
C PRO A 43 4.68 -10.06 1.83
N ALA A 44 4.66 -8.90 1.18
CA ALA A 44 3.44 -8.12 1.02
C ALA A 44 2.41 -8.90 0.19
N LEU A 45 1.14 -8.71 0.52
CA LEU A 45 0.01 -9.21 -0.27
C LEU A 45 -0.51 -8.09 -1.15
N HIS A 46 -0.94 -8.43 -2.36
CA HIS A 46 -1.44 -7.46 -3.32
C HIS A 46 -2.76 -7.92 -3.91
N PHE A 47 -3.70 -7.00 -4.00
CA PHE A 47 -5.03 -7.25 -4.55
C PHE A 47 -5.42 -6.12 -5.49
N GLU A 48 -6.25 -6.45 -6.48
CA GLU A 48 -6.86 -5.46 -7.36
C GLU A 48 -8.37 -5.53 -7.20
N ALA A 49 -9.03 -4.38 -7.09
CA ALA A 49 -10.47 -4.32 -6.95
C ALA A 49 -11.15 -4.89 -8.20
N VAL A 50 -12.19 -5.70 -7.99
CA VAL A 50 -12.96 -6.29 -9.07
C VAL A 50 -14.12 -5.38 -9.42
N VAL A 51 -14.22 -4.98 -10.69
CA VAL A 51 -15.30 -4.16 -11.19
C VAL A 51 -16.59 -5.00 -11.23
N GLY A 52 -17.69 -4.41 -10.73
CA GLY A 52 -18.99 -5.07 -10.76
C GLY A 52 -19.28 -5.98 -9.59
N GLY A 53 -18.38 -6.04 -8.58
CA GLY A 53 -18.67 -6.66 -7.31
C GLY A 53 -19.61 -5.78 -6.48
N ASP A 54 -19.81 -6.16 -5.20
CA ASP A 54 -20.59 -5.34 -4.27
C ASP A 54 -19.79 -4.13 -3.81
N SER A 55 -19.23 -3.41 -4.75
CA SER A 55 -18.48 -2.20 -4.49
C SER A 55 -19.20 -1.04 -5.19
N ARG A 56 -19.06 0.14 -4.58
CA ARG A 56 -19.57 1.38 -5.17
C ARG A 56 -18.73 1.86 -6.35
N HIS A 57 -17.78 1.05 -6.77
CA HIS A 57 -16.78 1.49 -7.72
C HIS A 57 -17.28 1.37 -9.14
N ASN A 58 -17.86 2.44 -9.64
CA ASN A 58 -18.06 2.67 -11.07
C ASN A 58 -16.81 3.34 -11.60
N GLU A 59 -15.68 2.66 -11.47
CA GLU A 59 -14.43 3.32 -11.69
C GLU A 59 -13.97 3.25 -13.14
N THR A 60 -13.52 4.40 -13.63
CA THR A 60 -12.74 4.48 -14.84
C THR A 60 -11.26 4.21 -14.55
N GLY A 61 -10.86 4.23 -13.29
CA GLY A 61 -9.52 3.92 -12.84
C GLY A 61 -9.45 2.59 -12.09
N THR A 62 -8.26 2.20 -11.68
CA THR A 62 -7.98 0.95 -10.97
C THR A 62 -7.70 1.22 -9.49
N THR A 63 -8.14 0.32 -8.61
CA THR A 63 -7.82 0.39 -7.18
C THR A 63 -7.03 -0.85 -6.80
N PHE A 64 -5.87 -0.64 -6.17
CA PHE A 64 -5.04 -1.71 -5.62
C PHE A 64 -5.05 -1.66 -4.10
N VAL A 65 -4.91 -2.82 -3.47
CA VAL A 65 -4.71 -2.95 -2.03
C VAL A 65 -3.42 -3.71 -1.80
N GLU A 66 -2.61 -3.19 -0.89
CA GLU A 66 -1.36 -3.84 -0.48
C GLU A 66 -1.36 -3.98 1.04
N ILE A 67 -0.95 -5.15 1.52
CA ILE A 67 -0.88 -5.42 2.95
C ILE A 67 0.54 -5.82 3.29
N PHE A 68 1.16 -5.12 4.24
CA PHE A 68 2.46 -5.49 4.78
C PHE A 68 2.59 -5.03 6.23
N SER A 69 3.61 -5.51 6.92
CA SER A 69 3.89 -5.10 8.30
C SER A 69 5.16 -4.25 8.35
N TRP A 70 5.07 -3.08 8.98
CA TRP A 70 6.24 -2.31 9.36
C TRP A 70 7.05 -3.08 10.40
N SER A 71 8.37 -2.88 10.44
CA SER A 71 9.23 -3.55 11.42
C SER A 71 9.02 -3.05 12.84
N GLY A 72 8.46 -1.85 13.00
CA GLY A 72 8.20 -1.27 14.31
C GLY A 72 7.44 0.05 14.22
N PRO A 73 7.16 0.70 15.36
CA PRO A 73 6.28 1.87 15.39
C PRO A 73 6.85 3.12 14.71
N GLU A 74 8.17 3.18 14.52
CA GLU A 74 8.81 4.36 13.94
C GLU A 74 9.20 4.17 12.48
N ALA A 75 9.01 2.97 11.93
CA ALA A 75 9.49 2.63 10.59
C ALA A 75 8.90 3.54 9.51
N SER A 76 7.62 3.86 9.60
CA SER A 76 6.96 4.76 8.64
C SER A 76 7.62 6.14 8.60
N GLN A 77 7.93 6.71 9.77
CA GLN A 77 8.61 8.00 9.84
C GLN A 77 10.02 7.94 9.27
N VAL A 78 10.76 6.88 9.59
CA VAL A 78 12.10 6.69 9.06
C VAL A 78 12.06 6.61 7.53
N ALA A 79 11.07 5.90 6.98
CA ALA A 79 10.89 5.74 5.55
C ALA A 79 10.76 7.07 4.82
N HIS A 80 10.05 8.04 5.40
CA HIS A 80 9.89 9.37 4.80
C HIS A 80 11.21 10.15 4.66
N ASN A 81 12.23 9.75 5.38
CA ASN A 81 13.54 10.37 5.35
C ASN A 81 14.57 9.55 4.57
N MET A 82 14.15 8.49 3.89
CA MET A 82 15.05 7.63 3.13
C MET A 82 14.90 7.87 1.63
N PRO A 83 15.96 8.36 0.96
CA PRO A 83 15.89 8.64 -0.49
C PRO A 83 15.47 7.45 -1.33
N ALA A 84 15.93 6.25 -0.99
CA ALA A 84 15.56 5.03 -1.74
C ALA A 84 14.06 4.72 -1.67
N VAL A 85 13.42 5.04 -0.55
CA VAL A 85 11.98 4.84 -0.37
C VAL A 85 11.22 5.96 -1.09
N MET A 86 11.66 7.22 -0.90
CA MET A 86 11.01 8.36 -1.52
C MET A 86 11.08 8.30 -3.05
N ALA A 87 12.13 7.70 -3.61
CA ALA A 87 12.25 7.49 -5.06
C ALA A 87 11.12 6.60 -5.61
N VAL A 88 10.51 5.77 -4.76
CA VAL A 88 9.33 4.96 -5.13
C VAL A 88 8.04 5.71 -4.80
N TRP A 89 7.96 6.33 -3.62
CA TRP A 89 6.74 6.97 -3.14
C TRP A 89 6.33 8.22 -3.93
N GLU A 90 7.30 9.07 -4.29
CA GLU A 90 6.97 10.30 -5.01
C GLU A 90 6.31 10.05 -6.36
N PRO A 91 6.86 9.18 -7.23
CA PRO A 91 6.17 8.88 -8.49
C PRO A 91 4.85 8.12 -8.28
N MET A 92 4.72 7.29 -7.23
CA MET A 92 3.45 6.66 -6.92
C MET A 92 2.38 7.71 -6.63
N GLY A 93 2.72 8.74 -5.84
CA GLY A 93 1.80 9.82 -5.52
C GLY A 93 1.31 10.59 -6.74
N ALA A 94 2.12 10.67 -7.78
CA ALA A 94 1.75 11.35 -9.01
C ALA A 94 0.76 10.55 -9.87
N LEU A 95 0.62 9.25 -9.63
CA LEU A 95 -0.22 8.37 -10.43
C LEU A 95 -1.57 8.03 -9.79
N VAL A 96 -1.85 8.56 -8.59
CA VAL A 96 -3.10 8.31 -7.88
C VAL A 96 -3.97 9.56 -7.86
N GLU A 97 -5.25 9.38 -7.63
CA GLU A 97 -6.22 10.46 -7.57
C GLU A 97 -7.27 10.18 -6.51
N ALA A 98 -7.86 11.24 -5.94
CA ALA A 98 -9.00 11.10 -5.06
C ALA A 98 -10.22 10.63 -5.85
N ARG A 99 -10.97 9.68 -5.30
CA ARG A 99 -12.23 9.18 -5.85
C ARG A 99 -13.19 8.84 -4.72
N ASP A 100 -14.49 8.97 -4.98
CA ASP A 100 -15.55 8.59 -4.03
C ASP A 100 -15.37 9.25 -2.66
N GLU A 101 -14.93 10.52 -2.67
CA GLU A 101 -14.67 11.30 -1.45
C GLU A 101 -13.55 10.72 -0.59
N ARG A 102 -12.65 9.92 -1.18
CA ARG A 102 -11.50 9.31 -0.51
C ARG A 102 -10.20 9.74 -1.19
N PRO A 103 -9.10 9.84 -0.42
CA PRO A 103 -7.82 10.22 -1.00
C PRO A 103 -7.30 9.15 -1.97
N GLY A 104 -6.34 9.54 -2.80
CA GLY A 104 -5.70 8.61 -3.73
C GLY A 104 -4.92 7.51 -3.05
N MET A 105 -4.39 7.77 -1.87
CA MET A 105 -3.65 6.79 -1.06
C MET A 105 -4.15 6.82 0.37
N GLU A 106 -4.35 5.64 0.96
CA GLU A 106 -4.73 5.48 2.37
C GLU A 106 -3.88 4.39 3.00
N PHE A 107 -3.43 4.61 4.24
CA PHE A 107 -2.52 3.71 4.94
C PHE A 107 -2.95 3.44 6.38
N PRO A 108 -4.19 3.01 6.64
CA PRO A 108 -4.59 2.70 8.00
C PRO A 108 -3.82 1.50 8.56
N SER A 109 -3.49 1.57 9.84
CA SER A 109 -2.76 0.51 10.54
C SER A 109 -3.72 -0.38 11.31
N TYR A 110 -3.41 -1.66 11.34
CA TYR A 110 -4.20 -2.69 11.98
C TYR A 110 -3.31 -3.61 12.80
N ARG A 111 -3.90 -4.33 13.72
CA ARG A 111 -3.21 -5.41 14.43
C ARG A 111 -3.98 -6.70 14.24
N PRO A 112 -3.31 -7.85 14.25
CA PRO A 112 -3.99 -9.13 14.18
C PRO A 112 -4.99 -9.28 15.32
N LEU A 113 -6.12 -9.89 15.02
CA LEU A 113 -7.15 -10.17 16.00
C LEU A 113 -7.30 -11.67 16.16
N ASP A 114 -7.17 -12.16 17.40
CA ASP A 114 -7.39 -13.56 17.72
C ASP A 114 -8.80 -13.72 18.29
N LEU A 115 -9.68 -14.26 17.47
CA LEU A 115 -11.08 -14.45 17.85
C LEU A 115 -11.30 -15.67 18.77
N ASP A 116 -10.28 -16.51 18.89
CA ASP A 116 -10.34 -17.71 19.74
C ASP A 116 -9.71 -17.50 21.12
N ALA A 117 -9.17 -16.32 21.38
CA ALA A 117 -8.56 -15.99 22.65
C ALA A 117 -9.58 -15.69 23.74
#